data_37543d56332ef6bd147c3b342d0c73de
#
_entry.id   37543d56332ef6bd147c3b342d0c73de
#
_cell.length_a   1.000
_cell.length_b   1.000
_cell.length_c   1.000
_cell.angle_alpha   90.00
_cell.angle_beta   90.00
_cell.angle_gamma   90.00
#
_symmetry.space_group_name_H-M   'P 1'
#
loop_
_entity.id
_entity.type
_entity.pdbx_description
1 polymer ?
#
loop_
_entity_poly.entity_id
_entity_poly.type
_entity_poly.pdbx_seq_one_letter_code
_entity_poly.pdbx_strand_id
1 'polypeptide(L)'
;MAVLGLVAAACGGDDGGGTTGPTATGGETGGETGATGSTDLAGGTLRMAQLGDVSAAFDPQKEYYSVTWEYYRCCLLRTLMSYKGVPTAEGGTEIFPDLAADVPTVSDDGLTWTFTLKDGIFYGDPFTDVEITAQDFIRAIERTANPKANIGGYSFYYSPIEGFDDFAAGEADSISGMAAPDDKTLTITTTAPTGDLGYRFAMGTTAPIPPNGDARLGAAEGHDKDYGRYLVASGPYQFQGAADMDFSVPAKDQQPAAGYVPGRQIVLERNPGYDPATDDLRPAYPDAIEVALGGDNNDLYNQIQANALDFVVDGAVPPETIREYQTNPDLQGKINVYPSDAVRYISVNLAVAPFDDVHVRKALNWAMDKDGMRQLRGGPTTGEIAGHIWVNSLENDLLVDYDPYATPDSKGDMAKAKEEMAQSKYDSNQDGVCDDPVCDGVLAFTDNADPYPKQAALLGPIFEQLGITMDVKELERTTMYNKCNDAETHHAICLAPAWGKDYADGVTFGEPLFTSAGAWPSCCNYSLLGLSADQLKKYGYSITSVPSVDDAVHACSATPAGDARFQCWADIDKQLMEEVVPWVPYLFDNSVDIISDSIVNYSFDQFAGLAAFDHMAVAS
;
A
#
# COMPACT_ATOMS: atom_id res chain seq x y z
N MET A 1 22.88 -17.76 38.91
CA MET A 1 23.38 -16.87 39.96
C MET A 1 22.98 -15.48 39.52
N ALA A 2 21.81 -14.99 39.84
CA ALA A 2 21.37 -14.27 41.02
C ALA A 2 22.30 -13.09 41.40
N VAL A 3 21.78 -11.89 41.34
CA VAL A 3 21.60 -10.85 42.34
C VAL A 3 21.42 -9.51 41.60
N LEU A 4 20.27 -8.85 41.49
CA LEU A 4 19.44 -8.08 42.46
C LEU A 4 20.20 -6.96 43.20
N GLY A 5 19.66 -5.74 43.14
CA GLY A 5 19.86 -4.61 44.02
C GLY A 5 19.56 -3.29 43.30
N LEU A 6 18.51 -2.69 43.36
CA LEU A 6 17.61 -1.98 44.32
C LEU A 6 18.21 -0.75 45.02
N VAL A 7 17.42 0.36 44.93
CA VAL A 7 17.20 1.45 45.92
C VAL A 7 18.07 2.70 45.68
N ALA A 8 17.57 3.83 45.57
CA ALA A 8 16.45 4.71 45.95
C ALA A 8 16.98 6.10 46.31
N ALA A 9 16.27 7.10 45.85
CA ALA A 9 15.82 8.34 46.47
C ALA A 9 16.80 9.30 47.21
N ALA A 10 16.79 10.56 46.89
CA ALA A 10 16.10 11.61 47.62
C ALA A 10 16.52 13.02 47.25
N CYS A 11 15.52 13.83 47.00
CA CYS A 11 15.20 15.20 47.43
C CYS A 11 16.26 16.33 47.48
N GLY A 12 15.81 17.44 46.87
CA GLY A 12 15.93 18.78 47.47
C GLY A 12 16.60 19.81 46.56
N GLY A 13 15.78 20.72 46.05
CA GLY A 13 15.59 22.06 46.48
C GLY A 13 16.14 23.11 45.56
N ASP A 14 15.22 23.80 44.94
CA ASP A 14 14.98 25.25 44.82
C ASP A 14 15.85 26.18 43.93
N ASP A 15 15.01 26.96 43.25
CA ASP A 15 15.13 28.37 42.81
C ASP A 15 15.73 28.72 41.43
N GLY A 16 14.81 29.09 40.53
CA GLY A 16 14.74 30.46 40.06
C GLY A 16 14.96 30.74 38.60
N GLY A 17 13.91 31.11 37.87
CA GLY A 17 14.06 32.06 36.79
C GLY A 17 13.59 31.58 35.39
N GLY A 18 12.34 31.91 35.08
CA GLY A 18 11.64 31.56 33.83
C GLY A 18 12.10 32.30 32.58
N THR A 19 11.77 31.71 31.47
CA THR A 19 11.23 32.40 30.28
C THR A 19 10.41 31.40 29.47
N THR A 20 9.19 31.82 29.15
CA THR A 20 8.12 31.09 28.49
C THR A 20 8.32 30.98 27.00
N GLY A 21 8.27 29.75 26.47
CA GLY A 21 7.95 29.44 25.09
C GLY A 21 6.80 28.43 25.05
N PRO A 22 5.90 28.46 24.10
CA PRO A 22 4.69 27.65 24.15
C PRO A 22 4.98 26.19 23.85
N THR A 23 4.72 25.35 24.82
CA THR A 23 4.69 23.90 24.71
C THR A 23 3.33 23.49 24.15
N ALA A 24 3.33 22.69 23.11
CA ALA A 24 2.14 21.97 22.65
C ALA A 24 1.75 20.94 23.72
N THR A 25 0.60 21.12 24.31
CA THR A 25 0.00 20.16 25.25
C THR A 25 -0.70 19.08 24.47
N GLY A 26 -0.10 17.90 24.42
CA GLY A 26 -0.82 16.65 24.19
C GLY A 26 -1.77 16.44 25.39
N GLY A 27 -3.07 16.44 25.13
CA GLY A 27 -4.08 16.17 26.15
C GLY A 27 -4.25 14.66 26.33
N GLU A 28 -3.63 14.11 27.36
CA GLU A 28 -4.12 12.89 27.98
C GLU A 28 -5.43 13.22 28.70
N THR A 29 -6.56 12.81 28.14
CA THR A 29 -7.81 12.66 28.87
C THR A 29 -8.09 11.19 29.09
N GLY A 30 -7.42 10.60 30.07
CA GLY A 30 -7.88 9.41 30.74
C GLY A 30 -9.15 9.76 31.54
N GLY A 31 -10.30 9.55 30.96
CA GLY A 31 -11.60 9.57 31.65
C GLY A 31 -12.04 8.13 31.84
N GLU A 32 -11.70 7.51 33.00
CA GLU A 32 -12.44 6.37 33.52
C GLU A 32 -13.87 6.82 33.81
N THR A 33 -14.76 6.65 32.86
CA THR A 33 -16.19 6.52 33.17
C THR A 33 -16.50 5.04 33.25
N GLY A 34 -16.58 4.50 34.45
CA GLY A 34 -17.11 3.18 34.70
C GLY A 34 -18.54 3.06 34.17
N ALA A 35 -18.67 2.47 32.99
CA ALA A 35 -19.90 1.88 32.51
C ALA A 35 -19.70 0.36 32.54
N THR A 36 -20.17 -0.28 33.59
CA THR A 36 -20.36 -1.73 33.65
C THR A 36 -21.53 -2.11 32.74
N GLY A 37 -21.22 -2.33 31.50
CA GLY A 37 -22.03 -3.02 30.53
C GLY A 37 -21.06 -3.62 29.55
N SER A 38 -20.87 -4.94 29.52
CA SER A 38 -20.26 -5.62 28.41
C SER A 38 -21.24 -5.43 27.25
N THR A 39 -21.03 -4.41 26.42
CA THR A 39 -21.66 -4.32 25.13
C THR A 39 -21.07 -5.47 24.33
N ASP A 40 -21.89 -6.49 24.04
CA ASP A 40 -21.57 -7.50 23.05
C ASP A 40 -21.44 -6.74 21.72
N LEU A 41 -20.19 -6.61 21.22
CA LEU A 41 -19.91 -5.86 20.00
C LEU A 41 -20.28 -6.67 18.75
N ALA A 42 -20.55 -7.97 18.92
CA ALA A 42 -20.91 -8.86 17.83
C ALA A 42 -22.37 -8.67 17.43
N GLY A 43 -22.62 -8.67 16.12
CA GLY A 43 -23.96 -8.60 15.54
C GLY A 43 -24.17 -7.47 14.57
N GLY A 44 -25.32 -7.49 13.93
CA GLY A 44 -25.77 -6.46 12.99
C GLY A 44 -25.14 -6.57 11.60
N THR A 45 -25.58 -5.70 10.71
CA THR A 45 -25.08 -5.61 9.33
C THR A 45 -24.35 -4.30 9.15
N LEU A 46 -23.09 -4.37 8.72
CA LEU A 46 -22.28 -3.23 8.32
C LEU A 46 -22.66 -2.82 6.90
N ARG A 47 -23.23 -1.62 6.72
CA ARG A 47 -23.68 -1.08 5.45
C ARG A 47 -22.67 -0.08 4.92
N MET A 48 -22.04 -0.43 3.81
CA MET A 48 -20.98 0.38 3.20
C MET A 48 -21.30 0.74 1.75
N ALA A 49 -20.61 1.74 1.24
CA ALA A 49 -20.52 2.01 -0.18
C ALA A 49 -19.06 2.13 -0.61
N GLN A 50 -18.79 1.80 -1.86
CA GLN A 50 -17.50 1.95 -2.50
C GLN A 50 -17.69 2.61 -3.86
N LEU A 51 -16.92 3.68 -4.16
CA LEU A 51 -17.10 4.45 -5.40
C LEU A 51 -16.74 3.64 -6.65
N GLY A 52 -15.62 2.92 -6.59
CA GLY A 52 -15.14 2.05 -7.65
C GLY A 52 -15.47 0.58 -7.39
N ASP A 53 -15.34 -0.25 -8.42
CA ASP A 53 -15.34 -1.71 -8.26
C ASP A 53 -13.90 -2.19 -7.97
N VAL A 54 -13.75 -3.44 -7.55
CA VAL A 54 -12.46 -4.11 -7.44
C VAL A 54 -11.87 -4.34 -8.83
N SER A 55 -10.55 -4.23 -8.98
CA SER A 55 -9.92 -4.18 -10.31
C SER A 55 -9.86 -5.54 -11.00
N ALA A 56 -9.67 -6.62 -10.27
CA ALA A 56 -9.48 -7.98 -10.79
C ALA A 56 -10.55 -8.96 -10.30
N ALA A 57 -11.76 -8.48 -10.04
CA ALA A 57 -12.91 -9.28 -9.61
C ALA A 57 -12.60 -10.17 -8.39
N PHE A 58 -11.88 -9.65 -7.40
CA PHE A 58 -11.42 -10.36 -6.20
C PHE A 58 -10.45 -11.53 -6.46
N ASP A 59 -9.76 -11.57 -7.58
CA ASP A 59 -8.74 -12.59 -7.82
C ASP A 59 -7.45 -12.29 -7.02
N PRO A 60 -7.09 -13.03 -5.96
CA PRO A 60 -6.01 -12.66 -5.06
C PRO A 60 -4.63 -12.60 -5.73
N GLN A 61 -4.42 -13.37 -6.78
CA GLN A 61 -3.16 -13.38 -7.51
C GLN A 61 -3.05 -12.29 -8.59
N LYS A 62 -4.12 -11.51 -8.80
CA LYS A 62 -4.20 -10.42 -9.80
C LYS A 62 -4.49 -9.07 -9.19
N GLU A 63 -5.23 -9.05 -8.11
CA GLU A 63 -5.71 -7.83 -7.48
C GLU A 63 -4.57 -7.07 -6.84
N TYR A 64 -4.25 -5.90 -7.37
CA TYR A 64 -3.20 -5.03 -6.87
C TYR A 64 -3.78 -3.66 -6.46
N TYR A 65 -4.73 -3.71 -5.52
CA TYR A 65 -5.42 -2.54 -5.00
C TYR A 65 -5.67 -2.68 -3.48
N SER A 66 -5.15 -1.77 -2.68
CA SER A 66 -5.14 -1.84 -1.21
C SER A 66 -6.55 -1.97 -0.60
N VAL A 67 -7.56 -1.34 -1.22
CA VAL A 67 -8.96 -1.49 -0.79
C VAL A 67 -9.40 -2.95 -0.77
N THR A 68 -9.02 -3.72 -1.79
CA THR A 68 -9.37 -5.14 -1.87
C THR A 68 -8.56 -5.98 -0.88
N TRP A 69 -7.34 -5.55 -0.53
CA TRP A 69 -6.53 -6.24 0.47
C TRP A 69 -7.16 -6.23 1.85
N GLU A 70 -7.91 -5.17 2.21
CA GLU A 70 -8.68 -5.18 3.46
C GLU A 70 -9.76 -6.27 3.44
N TYR A 71 -10.53 -6.44 2.36
CA TYR A 71 -11.48 -7.55 2.25
C TYR A 71 -10.84 -8.92 2.37
N TYR A 72 -9.59 -9.08 1.91
CA TYR A 72 -8.85 -10.33 2.10
C TYR A 72 -8.45 -10.51 3.56
N ARG A 73 -7.76 -9.51 4.16
CA ARG A 73 -7.23 -9.61 5.51
C ARG A 73 -8.36 -9.76 6.55
N CYS A 74 -9.36 -8.88 6.50
CA CYS A 74 -10.41 -8.85 7.51
C CYS A 74 -11.36 -10.06 7.42
N CYS A 75 -11.62 -10.51 6.22
CA CYS A 75 -12.91 -11.10 5.94
C CYS A 75 -12.81 -12.43 5.18
N LEU A 76 -12.22 -12.45 3.99
CA LEU A 76 -12.33 -13.58 3.06
C LEU A 76 -11.21 -14.61 3.21
N LEU A 77 -9.97 -14.18 3.50
CA LEU A 77 -8.79 -15.02 3.37
C LEU A 77 -7.96 -15.02 4.65
N ARG A 78 -7.31 -16.15 4.89
CA ARG A 78 -6.24 -16.30 5.87
C ARG A 78 -4.95 -16.65 5.14
N THR A 79 -3.83 -16.22 5.67
CA THR A 79 -2.49 -16.42 5.12
C THR A 79 -1.59 -17.06 6.16
N LEU A 80 -0.33 -17.40 5.85
CA LEU A 80 0.58 -17.96 6.86
C LEU A 80 0.82 -16.98 8.01
N MET A 81 1.10 -15.73 7.69
CA MET A 81 1.24 -14.61 8.62
C MET A 81 0.16 -13.57 8.29
N SER A 82 -0.27 -12.74 9.23
CA SER A 82 -1.26 -11.68 8.98
C SER A 82 -1.12 -10.52 9.97
N TYR A 83 -1.93 -9.50 9.79
CA TYR A 83 -1.97 -8.28 10.61
C TYR A 83 -3.21 -8.25 11.49
N LYS A 84 -3.14 -7.46 12.58
CA LYS A 84 -4.25 -7.34 13.54
C LYS A 84 -5.39 -6.43 13.11
N GLY A 85 -5.24 -5.64 12.04
CA GLY A 85 -6.25 -4.64 11.67
C GLY A 85 -6.36 -3.46 12.66
N VAL A 86 -5.22 -3.00 13.16
CA VAL A 86 -5.12 -1.90 14.14
C VAL A 86 -4.12 -0.86 13.66
N PRO A 87 -4.12 0.37 14.25
CA PRO A 87 -3.13 1.39 13.94
C PRO A 87 -1.69 0.98 14.30
N THR A 88 -0.68 1.64 13.70
CA THR A 88 0.75 1.42 13.99
C THR A 88 1.06 1.44 15.50
N ALA A 89 0.49 2.39 16.25
CA ALA A 89 0.71 2.50 17.70
C ALA A 89 0.24 1.27 18.51
N GLU A 90 -0.61 0.43 17.91
CA GLU A 90 -1.13 -0.81 18.49
C GLU A 90 -0.51 -2.07 17.84
N GLY A 91 0.56 -1.91 17.06
CA GLY A 91 1.26 -2.99 16.37
C GLY A 91 0.67 -3.36 15.01
N GLY A 92 -0.03 -2.42 14.34
CA GLY A 92 -0.69 -2.64 13.06
C GLY A 92 0.25 -2.88 11.88
N THR A 93 1.54 -2.59 12.02
CA THR A 93 2.58 -2.89 11.02
C THR A 93 3.33 -4.19 11.30
N GLU A 94 3.08 -4.82 12.44
CA GLU A 94 3.69 -6.09 12.81
C GLU A 94 2.89 -7.28 12.24
N ILE A 95 3.61 -8.33 11.81
CA ILE A 95 2.99 -9.57 11.35
C ILE A 95 2.96 -10.62 12.48
N PHE A 96 1.87 -11.37 12.52
CA PHE A 96 1.62 -12.41 13.51
C PHE A 96 1.29 -13.73 12.82
N PRO A 97 1.59 -14.88 13.45
CA PRO A 97 1.14 -16.17 12.95
C PRO A 97 -0.37 -16.23 12.79
N ASP A 98 -0.86 -16.57 11.58
CA ASP A 98 -2.30 -16.73 11.28
C ASP A 98 -2.63 -18.19 11.03
N LEU A 99 -2.38 -18.71 9.81
CA LEU A 99 -2.45 -20.15 9.54
C LEU A 99 -1.19 -20.89 10.00
N ALA A 100 -0.07 -20.19 10.13
CA ALA A 100 1.11 -20.73 10.80
C ALA A 100 0.88 -20.87 12.32
N ALA A 101 1.41 -21.92 12.92
CA ALA A 101 1.31 -22.17 14.36
C ALA A 101 2.24 -21.27 15.18
N ASP A 102 3.35 -20.82 14.59
CA ASP A 102 4.34 -19.93 15.18
C ASP A 102 5.04 -19.12 14.07
N VAL A 103 5.92 -18.20 14.44
CA VAL A 103 6.80 -17.52 13.48
C VAL A 103 7.67 -18.56 12.74
N PRO A 104 7.97 -18.36 11.46
CA PRO A 104 8.76 -19.33 10.69
C PRO A 104 10.17 -19.44 11.24
N THR A 105 10.76 -20.62 11.12
CA THR A 105 12.18 -20.82 11.36
C THR A 105 12.96 -20.55 10.09
N VAL A 106 14.12 -19.88 10.23
CA VAL A 106 15.00 -19.52 9.11
C VAL A 106 16.35 -20.22 9.32
N SER A 107 16.90 -20.80 8.26
CA SER A 107 18.23 -21.41 8.30
C SER A 107 19.33 -20.38 8.55
N ASP A 108 20.48 -20.81 9.08
CA ASP A 108 21.60 -19.93 9.43
C ASP A 108 22.15 -19.11 8.25
N ASP A 109 21.98 -19.60 7.02
CA ASP A 109 22.36 -18.91 5.78
C ASP A 109 21.26 -17.97 5.26
N GLY A 110 20.10 -17.92 5.92
CA GLY A 110 18.97 -17.06 5.54
C GLY A 110 18.22 -17.50 4.29
N LEU A 111 18.50 -18.69 3.74
CA LEU A 111 17.94 -19.13 2.48
C LEU A 111 16.68 -19.99 2.62
N THR A 112 16.55 -20.78 3.70
CA THR A 112 15.42 -21.70 3.87
C THR A 112 14.53 -21.27 5.01
N TRP A 113 13.25 -21.06 4.69
CA TRP A 113 12.19 -20.72 5.62
C TRP A 113 11.27 -21.92 5.81
N THR A 114 10.93 -22.24 7.06
CA THR A 114 10.03 -23.35 7.40
C THR A 114 8.85 -22.83 8.20
N PHE A 115 7.65 -23.05 7.68
CA PHE A 115 6.38 -22.74 8.33
C PHE A 115 5.73 -24.06 8.78
N THR A 116 5.22 -24.08 10.01
CA THR A 116 4.38 -25.17 10.52
C THR A 116 2.95 -24.65 10.62
N LEU A 117 1.98 -25.35 10.05
CA LEU A 117 0.58 -24.94 10.02
C LEU A 117 -0.14 -25.38 11.31
N LYS A 118 -1.13 -24.58 11.73
CA LYS A 118 -2.11 -24.97 12.76
C LYS A 118 -2.94 -26.17 12.28
N ASP A 119 -3.42 -27.00 13.20
CA ASP A 119 -4.37 -28.08 12.94
C ASP A 119 -5.83 -27.58 12.96
N GLY A 120 -6.73 -28.30 12.29
CA GLY A 120 -8.17 -28.11 12.41
C GLY A 120 -8.70 -26.83 11.77
N ILE A 121 -8.02 -26.27 10.78
CA ILE A 121 -8.49 -25.11 10.06
C ILE A 121 -9.02 -25.55 8.70
N PHE A 122 -10.30 -25.18 8.42
CA PHE A 122 -11.04 -25.61 7.23
C PHE A 122 -11.36 -24.42 6.33
N TYR A 123 -11.68 -24.72 5.08
CA TYR A 123 -12.23 -23.73 4.16
C TYR A 123 -13.71 -23.43 4.45
N GLY A 124 -14.23 -22.38 3.83
CA GLY A 124 -15.66 -22.10 3.73
C GLY A 124 -16.35 -22.95 2.67
N ASP A 125 -17.64 -22.64 2.46
CA ASP A 125 -18.42 -23.30 1.42
C ASP A 125 -17.80 -23.19 0.02
N PRO A 126 -17.93 -24.26 -0.79
CA PRO A 126 -18.51 -25.58 -0.50
C PRO A 126 -17.50 -26.61 0.01
N PHE A 127 -16.37 -26.20 0.60
CA PHE A 127 -15.26 -27.03 1.04
C PHE A 127 -15.13 -27.10 2.58
N THR A 128 -16.23 -26.99 3.32
CA THR A 128 -16.22 -26.93 4.80
C THR A 128 -15.70 -28.17 5.51
N ASP A 129 -15.52 -29.29 4.79
CA ASP A 129 -14.91 -30.54 5.27
C ASP A 129 -13.46 -30.73 4.80
N VAL A 130 -12.89 -29.74 4.10
CA VAL A 130 -11.53 -29.77 3.58
C VAL A 130 -10.61 -28.94 4.47
N GLU A 131 -9.66 -29.62 5.14
CA GLU A 131 -8.66 -28.97 5.98
C GLU A 131 -7.55 -28.34 5.12
N ILE A 132 -7.09 -27.16 5.52
CA ILE A 132 -6.02 -26.43 4.84
C ILE A 132 -4.68 -27.14 5.06
N THR A 133 -3.93 -27.32 3.98
CA THR A 133 -2.63 -28.00 3.97
C THR A 133 -1.51 -27.13 3.37
N ALA A 134 -0.26 -27.52 3.60
CA ALA A 134 0.91 -26.85 3.05
C ALA A 134 0.91 -26.83 1.50
N GLN A 135 0.35 -27.87 0.86
CA GLN A 135 0.24 -27.94 -0.60
C GLN A 135 -0.66 -26.83 -1.18
N ASP A 136 -1.61 -26.31 -0.41
CA ASP A 136 -2.56 -25.30 -0.86
C ASP A 136 -1.88 -23.94 -1.07
N PHE A 137 -0.83 -23.65 -0.31
CA PHE A 137 0.03 -22.48 -0.50
C PHE A 137 0.92 -22.60 -1.73
N ILE A 138 1.44 -23.80 -2.00
CA ILE A 138 2.21 -24.06 -3.23
C ILE A 138 1.33 -23.79 -4.45
N ARG A 139 0.07 -24.23 -4.45
CA ARG A 139 -0.89 -23.93 -5.54
C ARG A 139 -1.09 -22.43 -5.76
N ALA A 140 -1.17 -21.64 -4.69
CA ALA A 140 -1.33 -20.19 -4.81
C ALA A 140 -0.11 -19.53 -5.48
N ILE A 141 1.11 -19.92 -5.08
CA ILE A 141 2.35 -19.37 -5.67
C ILE A 141 2.55 -19.89 -7.11
N GLU A 142 2.26 -21.16 -7.37
CA GLU A 142 2.30 -21.69 -8.75
C GLU A 142 1.28 -20.97 -9.66
N ARG A 143 0.10 -20.60 -9.12
CA ARG A 143 -0.87 -19.82 -9.86
C ARG A 143 -0.36 -18.40 -10.10
N THR A 144 0.29 -17.76 -9.13
CA THR A 144 0.92 -16.43 -9.28
C THR A 144 2.00 -16.43 -10.37
N ALA A 145 2.76 -17.51 -10.47
CA ALA A 145 3.81 -17.68 -11.49
C ALA A 145 3.29 -18.13 -12.86
N ASN A 146 2.01 -18.51 -13.00
CA ASN A 146 1.48 -19.12 -14.22
C ASN A 146 1.33 -18.12 -15.37
N PRO A 147 2.15 -18.19 -16.45
CA PRO A 147 2.09 -17.23 -17.54
C PRO A 147 0.79 -17.28 -18.34
N LYS A 148 0.04 -18.38 -18.29
CA LYS A 148 -1.23 -18.54 -19.01
C LYS A 148 -2.38 -17.78 -18.34
N ALA A 149 -2.30 -17.55 -17.05
CA ALA A 149 -3.30 -16.80 -16.32
C ALA A 149 -3.15 -15.28 -16.51
N ASN A 150 -2.07 -14.82 -17.16
CA ASN A 150 -1.73 -13.40 -17.33
C ASN A 150 -1.85 -12.65 -16.00
N ILE A 151 -1.20 -13.19 -14.98
CA ILE A 151 -1.23 -12.70 -13.62
C ILE A 151 -0.20 -11.59 -13.51
N GLY A 152 -0.60 -10.43 -13.07
CA GLY A 152 0.25 -9.26 -13.00
C GLY A 152 0.53 -8.83 -11.56
N GLY A 153 1.63 -8.09 -11.36
CA GLY A 153 1.87 -7.27 -10.18
C GLY A 153 2.64 -7.92 -9.04
N TYR A 154 2.58 -9.24 -8.83
CA TYR A 154 3.21 -9.88 -7.67
C TYR A 154 4.48 -10.69 -7.95
N SER A 155 4.78 -11.00 -9.22
CA SER A 155 5.87 -11.92 -9.60
C SER A 155 7.23 -11.51 -9.02
N PHE A 156 7.53 -10.23 -8.97
CA PHE A 156 8.80 -9.72 -8.46
C PHE A 156 9.00 -10.01 -6.96
N TYR A 157 7.93 -10.11 -6.17
CA TYR A 157 8.03 -10.48 -4.75
C TYR A 157 8.36 -11.95 -4.55
N TYR A 158 8.01 -12.82 -5.50
CA TYR A 158 8.20 -14.28 -5.37
C TYR A 158 9.28 -14.83 -6.30
N SER A 159 9.81 -14.05 -7.24
CA SER A 159 10.96 -14.44 -8.08
C SER A 159 12.23 -14.83 -7.29
N PRO A 160 12.46 -14.34 -6.05
CA PRO A 160 13.57 -14.88 -5.25
C PRO A 160 13.40 -16.34 -4.81
N ILE A 161 12.21 -16.93 -4.89
CA ILE A 161 12.01 -18.37 -4.59
C ILE A 161 12.70 -19.19 -5.69
N GLU A 162 13.54 -20.15 -5.30
CA GLU A 162 14.30 -21.00 -6.22
C GLU A 162 13.37 -21.72 -7.21
N GLY A 163 13.65 -21.58 -8.52
CA GLY A 163 12.87 -22.18 -9.59
C GLY A 163 11.55 -21.50 -9.92
N PHE A 164 11.23 -20.35 -9.30
CA PHE A 164 10.03 -19.59 -9.63
C PHE A 164 10.05 -19.09 -11.09
N ASP A 165 11.14 -18.51 -11.54
CA ASP A 165 11.28 -17.96 -12.89
C ASP A 165 11.30 -19.06 -13.97
N ASP A 166 11.95 -20.20 -13.71
CA ASP A 166 11.94 -21.38 -14.60
C ASP A 166 10.51 -21.92 -14.77
N PHE A 167 9.76 -21.97 -13.68
CA PHE A 167 8.35 -22.38 -13.73
C PHE A 167 7.50 -21.34 -14.49
N ALA A 168 7.68 -20.05 -14.22
CA ALA A 168 6.98 -18.96 -14.91
C ALA A 168 7.29 -18.93 -16.43
N ALA A 169 8.52 -19.28 -16.82
CA ALA A 169 8.93 -19.43 -18.23
C ALA A 169 8.37 -20.71 -18.88
N GLY A 170 7.82 -21.65 -18.11
CA GLY A 170 7.35 -22.94 -18.58
C GLY A 170 8.49 -23.94 -18.83
N GLU A 171 9.66 -23.70 -18.25
CA GLU A 171 10.85 -24.54 -18.35
C GLU A 171 10.91 -25.63 -17.25
N ALA A 172 10.09 -25.47 -16.20
CA ALA A 172 9.94 -26.41 -15.11
C ALA A 172 8.46 -26.75 -14.84
N ASP A 173 8.21 -27.98 -14.31
CA ASP A 173 6.86 -28.45 -13.97
C ASP A 173 6.43 -28.05 -12.54
N SER A 174 7.34 -27.53 -11.72
CA SER A 174 7.08 -27.07 -10.35
C SER A 174 8.13 -26.06 -9.93
N ILE A 175 7.82 -25.29 -8.87
CA ILE A 175 8.76 -24.37 -8.24
C ILE A 175 9.65 -25.16 -7.29
N SER A 176 10.92 -25.37 -7.65
CA SER A 176 11.85 -26.27 -6.92
C SER A 176 12.11 -25.82 -5.48
N GLY A 177 12.06 -24.52 -5.21
CA GLY A 177 12.25 -23.94 -3.88
C GLY A 177 11.07 -24.09 -2.93
N MET A 178 9.95 -24.72 -3.35
CA MET A 178 8.80 -24.93 -2.48
C MET A 178 8.53 -26.43 -2.27
N ALA A 179 8.37 -26.84 -1.01
CA ALA A 179 8.04 -28.23 -0.70
C ALA A 179 7.07 -28.32 0.49
N ALA A 180 6.16 -29.30 0.41
CA ALA A 180 5.29 -29.74 1.48
C ALA A 180 5.65 -31.19 1.83
N PRO A 181 6.62 -31.40 2.73
CA PRO A 181 7.05 -32.76 3.11
C PRO A 181 5.96 -33.56 3.84
N ASP A 182 5.02 -32.87 4.43
CA ASP A 182 3.76 -33.36 5.00
C ASP A 182 2.68 -32.26 4.91
N ASP A 183 1.45 -32.58 5.34
CA ASP A 183 0.30 -31.68 5.22
C ASP A 183 0.44 -30.39 6.04
N LYS A 184 1.33 -30.36 7.03
CA LYS A 184 1.46 -29.24 7.97
C LYS A 184 2.80 -28.52 7.92
N THR A 185 3.71 -28.95 7.08
CA THR A 185 5.03 -28.33 6.94
C THR A 185 5.21 -27.76 5.53
N LEU A 186 5.44 -26.45 5.42
CA LEU A 186 5.84 -25.79 4.19
C LEU A 186 7.28 -25.31 4.33
N THR A 187 8.14 -25.71 3.39
CA THR A 187 9.51 -25.18 3.27
C THR A 187 9.62 -24.32 2.01
N ILE A 188 10.32 -23.19 2.14
CA ILE A 188 10.57 -22.26 1.05
C ILE A 188 12.07 -21.95 1.01
N THR A 189 12.71 -22.21 -0.12
CA THR A 189 14.12 -21.89 -0.35
C THR A 189 14.24 -20.76 -1.35
N THR A 190 15.02 -19.73 -1.02
CA THR A 190 15.27 -18.56 -1.86
C THR A 190 16.68 -18.61 -2.45
N THR A 191 16.87 -17.94 -3.59
CA THR A 191 18.16 -17.85 -4.29
C THR A 191 19.15 -16.90 -3.61
N ALA A 192 18.65 -16.03 -2.73
CA ALA A 192 19.41 -15.11 -1.90
C ALA A 192 18.70 -14.90 -0.55
N PRO A 193 19.38 -14.51 0.53
CA PRO A 193 18.74 -14.15 1.78
C PRO A 193 17.67 -13.09 1.55
N THR A 194 16.47 -13.30 2.11
CA THR A 194 15.30 -12.46 1.89
C THR A 194 14.71 -12.10 3.26
N GLY A 195 14.96 -10.90 3.75
CA GLY A 195 14.66 -10.52 5.14
C GLY A 195 13.18 -10.29 5.43
N ASP A 196 12.36 -10.15 4.41
CA ASP A 196 10.93 -9.78 4.46
C ASP A 196 9.99 -10.91 3.99
N LEU A 197 10.48 -12.15 3.83
CA LEU A 197 9.65 -13.24 3.31
C LEU A 197 8.39 -13.49 4.14
N GLY A 198 8.44 -13.30 5.47
CA GLY A 198 7.28 -13.39 6.35
C GLY A 198 6.18 -12.39 5.97
N TYR A 199 6.54 -11.16 5.62
CA TYR A 199 5.60 -10.13 5.15
C TYR A 199 4.98 -10.50 3.80
N ARG A 200 5.77 -11.06 2.87
CA ARG A 200 5.26 -11.51 1.56
C ARG A 200 4.21 -12.61 1.73
N PHE A 201 4.35 -13.47 2.76
CA PHE A 201 3.37 -14.51 3.10
C PHE A 201 2.25 -14.04 4.05
N ALA A 202 2.14 -12.74 4.29
CA ALA A 202 0.97 -12.06 4.85
C ALA A 202 0.08 -11.43 3.77
N MET A 203 0.52 -11.36 2.51
CA MET A 203 -0.26 -10.80 1.41
C MET A 203 -1.33 -11.79 0.93
N GLY A 204 -2.53 -11.29 0.60
CA GLY A 204 -3.66 -12.09 0.14
C GLY A 204 -3.37 -12.96 -1.08
N THR A 205 -2.40 -12.60 -1.93
CA THR A 205 -1.99 -13.40 -3.08
C THR A 205 -1.44 -14.78 -2.70
N THR A 206 -0.97 -14.96 -1.47
CA THR A 206 -0.45 -16.25 -0.95
C THR A 206 -1.50 -17.09 -0.24
N ALA A 207 -2.74 -16.60 -0.14
CA ALA A 207 -3.81 -17.35 0.51
C ALA A 207 -4.00 -18.73 -0.13
N PRO A 208 -4.25 -19.77 0.70
CA PRO A 208 -4.32 -21.14 0.23
C PRO A 208 -5.50 -21.35 -0.74
N ILE A 209 -5.28 -22.13 -1.79
CA ILE A 209 -6.31 -22.54 -2.77
C ILE A 209 -6.71 -23.99 -2.47
N PRO A 210 -8.01 -24.30 -2.22
CA PRO A 210 -8.43 -25.66 -1.89
C PRO A 210 -8.21 -26.63 -3.05
N PRO A 211 -7.93 -27.92 -2.76
CA PRO A 211 -7.85 -28.95 -3.77
C PRO A 211 -9.20 -29.16 -4.47
N ASN A 212 -9.18 -29.56 -5.76
CA ASN A 212 -10.36 -29.98 -6.49
C ASN A 212 -10.01 -31.19 -7.35
N GLY A 213 -10.22 -32.40 -6.81
CA GLY A 213 -9.82 -33.65 -7.44
C GLY A 213 -8.32 -33.65 -7.79
N ASP A 214 -8.00 -34.04 -9.04
CA ASP A 214 -6.64 -34.07 -9.56
C ASP A 214 -6.22 -32.74 -10.26
N ALA A 215 -7.03 -31.69 -10.16
CA ALA A 215 -6.75 -30.40 -10.78
C ALA A 215 -5.51 -29.74 -10.12
N ARG A 216 -4.53 -29.36 -10.93
CA ARG A 216 -3.25 -28.82 -10.42
C ARG A 216 -3.46 -27.54 -9.60
N LEU A 217 -4.30 -26.62 -10.10
CA LEU A 217 -4.60 -25.35 -9.45
C LEU A 217 -5.84 -25.43 -8.52
N GLY A 218 -6.29 -26.67 -8.21
CA GLY A 218 -7.43 -26.88 -7.31
C GLY A 218 -8.71 -26.17 -7.79
N ALA A 219 -9.39 -25.49 -6.88
CA ALA A 219 -10.60 -24.73 -7.19
C ALA A 219 -10.41 -23.58 -8.19
N ALA A 220 -9.17 -23.12 -8.40
CA ALA A 220 -8.87 -22.08 -9.38
C ALA A 220 -8.65 -22.61 -10.81
N GLU A 221 -8.68 -23.93 -11.01
CA GLU A 221 -8.47 -24.55 -12.33
C GLU A 221 -9.54 -24.12 -13.33
N GLY A 222 -9.11 -23.58 -14.47
CA GLY A 222 -10.01 -23.10 -15.53
C GLY A 222 -10.63 -21.72 -15.29
N HIS A 223 -10.28 -21.06 -14.18
CA HIS A 223 -10.71 -19.70 -13.82
C HIS A 223 -9.55 -18.70 -13.93
N ASP A 224 -8.76 -18.76 -15.02
CA ASP A 224 -7.60 -17.90 -15.21
C ASP A 224 -7.91 -16.39 -15.20
N LYS A 225 -9.17 -16.01 -15.50
CA LYS A 225 -9.56 -14.59 -15.63
C LYS A 225 -10.50 -14.08 -14.54
N ASP A 226 -11.13 -14.97 -13.79
CA ASP A 226 -12.26 -14.63 -12.93
C ASP A 226 -12.35 -15.47 -11.64
N TYR A 227 -11.23 -16.08 -11.22
CA TYR A 227 -11.19 -16.93 -10.02
C TYR A 227 -11.75 -16.24 -8.77
N GLY A 228 -11.56 -14.94 -8.61
CA GLY A 228 -12.08 -14.22 -7.46
C GLY A 228 -13.62 -14.28 -7.32
N ARG A 229 -14.35 -14.54 -8.39
CA ARG A 229 -15.80 -14.77 -8.34
C ARG A 229 -16.18 -16.16 -7.83
N TYR A 230 -15.23 -17.08 -7.82
CA TYR A 230 -15.31 -18.46 -7.33
C TYR A 230 -14.46 -18.66 -6.09
N LEU A 231 -14.08 -17.55 -5.44
CA LEU A 231 -13.19 -17.57 -4.28
C LEU A 231 -13.80 -18.38 -3.14
N VAL A 232 -13.05 -19.37 -2.68
CA VAL A 232 -13.40 -20.17 -1.50
C VAL A 232 -12.73 -19.51 -0.30
N ALA A 233 -13.51 -19.08 0.66
CA ALA A 233 -13.01 -18.35 1.81
C ALA A 233 -12.27 -19.27 2.80
N SER A 234 -11.33 -18.68 3.52
CA SER A 234 -10.69 -19.27 4.71
C SER A 234 -10.81 -18.36 5.95
N GLY A 235 -11.26 -17.13 5.75
CA GLY A 235 -11.49 -16.12 6.79
C GLY A 235 -12.89 -16.21 7.42
N PRO A 236 -13.24 -15.24 8.31
CA PRO A 236 -14.51 -15.25 9.05
C PRO A 236 -15.76 -15.04 8.21
N TYR A 237 -15.61 -14.54 6.99
CA TYR A 237 -16.71 -14.30 6.06
C TYR A 237 -16.45 -14.99 4.71
N GLN A 238 -17.53 -15.22 3.98
CA GLN A 238 -17.55 -15.71 2.60
C GLN A 238 -18.52 -14.88 1.77
N PHE A 239 -18.45 -14.95 0.44
CA PHE A 239 -19.47 -14.35 -0.41
C PHE A 239 -20.81 -15.02 -0.17
N GLN A 240 -21.89 -14.24 -0.06
CA GLN A 240 -23.24 -14.77 0.04
C GLN A 240 -23.52 -15.74 -1.10
N GLY A 241 -24.10 -16.90 -0.76
CA GLY A 241 -24.40 -17.95 -1.73
C GLY A 241 -23.18 -18.78 -2.17
N ALA A 242 -22.07 -18.75 -1.43
CA ALA A 242 -20.92 -19.62 -1.71
C ALA A 242 -21.28 -21.11 -1.65
N ALA A 243 -22.25 -21.50 -0.82
CA ALA A 243 -22.75 -22.88 -0.73
C ALA A 243 -23.39 -23.41 -2.03
N ASP A 244 -23.78 -22.54 -2.92
CA ASP A 244 -24.39 -22.91 -4.22
C ASP A 244 -23.35 -23.16 -5.32
N MET A 245 -22.05 -22.88 -5.06
CA MET A 245 -20.97 -23.16 -6.00
C MET A 245 -20.75 -24.67 -6.15
N ASP A 246 -20.67 -25.17 -7.39
CA ASP A 246 -20.46 -26.58 -7.69
C ASP A 246 -19.16 -26.78 -8.49
N PHE A 247 -18.10 -27.17 -7.78
CA PHE A 247 -16.80 -27.49 -8.37
C PHE A 247 -16.71 -28.92 -8.96
N SER A 248 -17.75 -29.72 -8.84
CA SER A 248 -17.79 -31.06 -9.44
C SER A 248 -18.05 -31.04 -10.95
N VAL A 249 -18.57 -29.91 -11.47
CA VAL A 249 -18.79 -29.69 -12.89
C VAL A 249 -17.60 -28.98 -13.54
N PRO A 250 -17.42 -29.08 -14.87
CA PRO A 250 -16.35 -28.34 -15.56
C PRO A 250 -16.44 -26.83 -15.32
N ALA A 251 -15.29 -26.15 -15.19
CA ALA A 251 -15.20 -24.71 -14.87
C ALA A 251 -16.13 -23.82 -15.71
N LYS A 252 -16.27 -24.08 -17.02
CA LYS A 252 -17.17 -23.34 -17.91
C LYS A 252 -18.68 -23.46 -17.57
N ASP A 253 -19.06 -24.47 -16.80
CA ASP A 253 -20.44 -24.76 -16.41
C ASP A 253 -20.71 -24.37 -14.93
N GLN A 254 -19.68 -23.97 -14.18
CA GLN A 254 -19.79 -23.49 -12.81
C GLN A 254 -20.48 -22.13 -12.77
N GLN A 255 -21.14 -21.84 -11.65
CA GLN A 255 -21.74 -20.54 -11.38
C GLN A 255 -20.99 -19.89 -10.22
N PRO A 256 -20.67 -18.58 -10.29
CA PRO A 256 -20.01 -17.87 -9.21
C PRO A 256 -20.97 -17.67 -8.02
N ALA A 257 -20.39 -17.38 -6.84
CA ALA A 257 -21.15 -16.95 -5.68
C ALA A 257 -21.98 -15.69 -6.00
N ALA A 258 -23.19 -15.62 -5.47
CA ALA A 258 -24.13 -14.51 -5.75
C ALA A 258 -23.76 -13.20 -5.04
N GLY A 259 -22.97 -13.27 -3.97
CA GLY A 259 -22.62 -12.12 -3.13
C GLY A 259 -21.81 -11.05 -3.84
N TYR A 260 -21.00 -11.40 -4.85
CA TYR A 260 -20.28 -10.40 -5.64
C TYR A 260 -20.90 -10.26 -7.04
N VAL A 261 -21.47 -9.08 -7.30
CA VAL A 261 -22.02 -8.69 -8.61
C VAL A 261 -21.23 -7.48 -9.11
N PRO A 262 -20.34 -7.64 -10.11
CA PRO A 262 -19.49 -6.56 -10.60
C PRO A 262 -20.27 -5.28 -10.94
N GLY A 263 -19.74 -4.14 -10.50
CA GLY A 263 -20.33 -2.81 -10.69
C GLY A 263 -21.63 -2.57 -9.92
N ARG A 264 -22.01 -3.46 -9.00
CA ARG A 264 -23.28 -3.34 -8.27
C ARG A 264 -23.16 -3.52 -6.77
N GLN A 265 -22.63 -4.66 -6.32
CA GLN A 265 -22.61 -4.98 -4.89
C GLN A 265 -21.58 -6.03 -4.52
N ILE A 266 -21.18 -5.98 -3.22
CA ILE A 266 -20.47 -7.03 -2.50
C ILE A 266 -21.30 -7.34 -1.26
N VAL A 267 -21.66 -8.61 -1.04
CA VAL A 267 -22.36 -9.09 0.15
C VAL A 267 -21.60 -10.25 0.75
N LEU A 268 -21.16 -10.08 1.98
CA LEU A 268 -20.45 -11.08 2.75
C LEU A 268 -21.35 -11.58 3.89
N GLU A 269 -21.34 -12.88 4.10
CA GLU A 269 -22.01 -13.58 5.19
C GLU A 269 -20.98 -14.37 6.01
N ARG A 270 -21.36 -14.82 7.22
CA ARG A 270 -20.47 -15.64 8.06
C ARG A 270 -20.06 -16.91 7.32
N ASN A 271 -18.77 -17.22 7.39
CA ASN A 271 -18.23 -18.46 6.87
C ASN A 271 -18.50 -19.61 7.85
N PRO A 272 -19.27 -20.65 7.50
CA PRO A 272 -19.58 -21.75 8.40
C PRO A 272 -18.39 -22.68 8.69
N GLY A 273 -17.36 -22.64 7.87
CA GLY A 273 -16.11 -23.40 8.08
C GLY A 273 -15.11 -22.71 9.00
N TYR A 274 -15.36 -21.44 9.38
CA TYR A 274 -14.44 -20.68 10.22
C TYR A 274 -14.69 -20.95 11.71
N ASP A 275 -13.60 -21.31 12.42
CA ASP A 275 -13.60 -21.43 13.88
C ASP A 275 -12.85 -20.24 14.51
N PRO A 276 -13.54 -19.32 15.21
CA PRO A 276 -12.91 -18.17 15.85
C PRO A 276 -11.89 -18.56 16.94
N ALA A 277 -11.94 -19.77 17.48
CA ALA A 277 -10.95 -20.23 18.47
C ALA A 277 -9.55 -20.44 17.85
N THR A 278 -9.43 -20.45 16.52
CA THR A 278 -8.17 -20.60 15.78
C THR A 278 -7.57 -19.27 15.35
N ASP A 279 -8.24 -18.15 15.61
CA ASP A 279 -7.87 -16.83 15.09
C ASP A 279 -7.91 -15.76 16.18
N ASP A 280 -6.75 -15.25 16.57
CA ASP A 280 -6.60 -14.18 17.57
C ASP A 280 -6.47 -12.79 16.90
N LEU A 281 -6.57 -12.70 15.58
CA LEU A 281 -6.30 -11.47 14.83
C LEU A 281 -7.57 -10.74 14.38
N ARG A 282 -8.68 -11.48 14.18
CA ARG A 282 -9.93 -10.95 13.61
C ARG A 282 -11.09 -11.09 14.59
N PRO A 283 -11.56 -9.98 15.19
CA PRO A 283 -12.73 -10.04 16.09
C PRO A 283 -14.03 -10.32 15.34
N ALA A 284 -14.11 -9.94 14.07
CA ALA A 284 -15.23 -10.20 13.16
C ALA A 284 -16.60 -9.84 13.80
N TYR A 285 -16.79 -8.58 14.23
CA TYR A 285 -18.00 -8.15 14.93
C TYR A 285 -19.29 -8.22 14.09
N PRO A 286 -19.37 -7.71 12.82
CA PRO A 286 -20.61 -7.76 12.06
C PRO A 286 -21.09 -9.18 11.74
N ASP A 287 -22.40 -9.41 11.69
CA ASP A 287 -22.97 -10.67 11.18
C ASP A 287 -22.90 -10.75 9.63
N ALA A 288 -23.00 -9.59 8.99
CA ALA A 288 -22.91 -9.46 7.54
C ALA A 288 -22.30 -8.11 7.16
N ILE A 289 -21.70 -8.05 5.97
CA ILE A 289 -21.15 -6.83 5.37
C ILE A 289 -21.79 -6.65 4.00
N GLU A 290 -22.49 -5.52 3.81
CA GLU A 290 -23.16 -5.18 2.56
C GLU A 290 -22.51 -3.92 1.98
N VAL A 291 -22.03 -3.99 0.75
CA VAL A 291 -21.35 -2.88 0.08
C VAL A 291 -22.06 -2.60 -1.25
N ALA A 292 -22.58 -1.39 -1.40
CA ALA A 292 -23.07 -0.89 -2.68
C ALA A 292 -21.89 -0.35 -3.50
N LEU A 293 -21.79 -0.74 -4.78
CA LEU A 293 -20.75 -0.23 -5.69
C LEU A 293 -21.28 0.92 -6.54
N GLY A 294 -20.49 1.99 -6.65
CA GLY A 294 -20.83 3.22 -7.36
C GLY A 294 -21.51 4.27 -6.49
N GLY A 295 -21.93 5.35 -7.11
CA GLY A 295 -22.59 6.48 -6.45
C GLY A 295 -21.83 7.79 -6.64
N ASP A 296 -22.45 8.89 -6.22
CA ASP A 296 -21.81 10.20 -6.15
C ASP A 296 -21.16 10.38 -4.77
N ASN A 297 -19.91 10.81 -4.74
CA ASN A 297 -19.13 10.93 -3.51
C ASN A 297 -19.83 11.79 -2.44
N ASN A 298 -20.34 12.96 -2.82
CA ASN A 298 -20.99 13.87 -1.86
C ASN A 298 -22.29 13.27 -1.34
N ASP A 299 -23.03 12.56 -2.20
CA ASP A 299 -24.29 11.92 -1.85
C ASP A 299 -24.08 10.78 -0.84
N LEU A 300 -22.98 10.00 -1.00
CA LEU A 300 -22.61 8.94 -0.06
C LEU A 300 -22.28 9.51 1.33
N TYR A 301 -21.56 10.62 1.42
CA TYR A 301 -21.30 11.26 2.72
C TYR A 301 -22.55 11.88 3.35
N ASN A 302 -23.50 12.39 2.55
CA ASN A 302 -24.82 12.79 3.06
C ASN A 302 -25.61 11.61 3.63
N GLN A 303 -25.47 10.40 3.05
CA GLN A 303 -26.10 9.20 3.57
C GLN A 303 -25.51 8.75 4.92
N ILE A 304 -24.19 8.91 5.14
CA ILE A 304 -23.56 8.69 6.47
C ILE A 304 -24.17 9.64 7.50
N GLN A 305 -24.26 10.94 7.19
CA GLN A 305 -24.85 11.94 8.08
C GLN A 305 -26.32 11.64 8.42
N ALA A 306 -27.03 11.01 7.50
CA ALA A 306 -28.42 10.59 7.69
C ALA A 306 -28.57 9.18 8.34
N ASN A 307 -27.48 8.52 8.72
CA ASN A 307 -27.44 7.13 9.22
C ASN A 307 -28.06 6.09 8.27
N ALA A 308 -28.09 6.38 6.97
CA ALA A 308 -28.54 5.45 5.94
C ALA A 308 -27.40 4.54 5.47
N LEU A 309 -26.16 4.99 5.65
CA LEU A 309 -24.91 4.31 5.34
C LEU A 309 -23.99 4.40 6.54
N ASP A 310 -23.16 3.39 6.79
CA ASP A 310 -22.27 3.34 7.96
C ASP A 310 -20.87 3.84 7.63
N PHE A 311 -20.36 3.55 6.41
CA PHE A 311 -19.02 3.90 5.98
C PHE A 311 -18.90 3.98 4.44
N VAL A 312 -17.96 4.81 3.94
CA VAL A 312 -17.56 4.87 2.53
C VAL A 312 -16.12 4.42 2.40
N VAL A 313 -15.88 3.34 1.64
CA VAL A 313 -14.61 2.61 1.64
C VAL A 313 -13.47 3.38 0.96
N ASP A 314 -13.71 3.97 -0.21
CA ASP A 314 -12.68 4.61 -1.06
C ASP A 314 -13.05 6.06 -1.43
N GLY A 315 -13.94 6.68 -0.64
CA GLY A 315 -14.38 8.05 -0.84
C GLY A 315 -13.36 9.08 -0.33
N ALA A 316 -13.47 10.30 -0.85
CA ALA A 316 -12.78 11.45 -0.31
C ALA A 316 -13.78 12.33 0.47
N VAL A 317 -13.60 12.46 1.78
CA VAL A 317 -14.47 13.30 2.61
C VAL A 317 -14.44 14.74 2.08
N PRO A 318 -15.59 15.36 1.75
CA PRO A 318 -15.61 16.75 1.26
C PRO A 318 -14.97 17.72 2.26
N PRO A 319 -14.16 18.71 1.83
CA PRO A 319 -13.45 19.63 2.73
C PRO A 319 -14.36 20.40 3.70
N GLU A 320 -15.58 20.73 3.29
CA GLU A 320 -16.60 21.34 4.15
C GLU A 320 -17.07 20.38 5.24
N THR A 321 -17.24 19.10 4.93
CA THR A 321 -17.63 18.06 5.88
C THR A 321 -16.50 17.82 6.90
N ILE A 322 -15.24 17.75 6.46
CA ILE A 322 -14.08 17.67 7.37
C ILE A 322 -14.13 18.83 8.38
N ARG A 323 -14.33 20.07 7.88
CA ARG A 323 -14.38 21.26 8.75
C ARG A 323 -15.55 21.20 9.73
N GLU A 324 -16.72 20.74 9.29
CA GLU A 324 -17.90 20.58 10.13
C GLU A 324 -17.62 19.58 11.27
N TYR A 325 -17.10 18.38 10.95
CA TYR A 325 -16.81 17.36 11.93
C TYR A 325 -15.70 17.74 12.92
N GLN A 326 -14.74 18.55 12.48
CA GLN A 326 -13.67 19.06 13.35
C GLN A 326 -14.14 20.16 14.31
N THR A 327 -15.13 20.96 13.92
CA THR A 327 -15.56 22.14 14.69
C THR A 327 -16.83 21.93 15.51
N ASN A 328 -17.64 20.94 15.16
CA ASN A 328 -18.87 20.59 15.88
C ASN A 328 -18.57 19.52 16.97
N PRO A 329 -18.69 19.87 18.27
CA PRO A 329 -18.37 18.94 19.37
C PRO A 329 -19.17 17.62 19.32
N ASP A 330 -20.37 17.61 18.75
CA ASP A 330 -21.22 16.41 18.66
C ASP A 330 -20.75 15.44 17.56
N LEU A 331 -19.90 15.90 16.63
CA LEU A 331 -19.41 15.12 15.49
C LEU A 331 -17.91 14.75 15.60
N GLN A 332 -17.16 15.41 16.49
CA GLN A 332 -15.70 15.19 16.63
C GLN A 332 -15.32 13.73 16.91
N GLY A 333 -16.17 12.99 17.61
CA GLY A 333 -15.94 11.55 17.87
C GLY A 333 -16.22 10.62 16.70
N LYS A 334 -16.63 11.16 15.54
CA LYS A 334 -17.00 10.40 14.34
C LYS A 334 -16.08 10.65 13.15
N ILE A 335 -15.08 11.51 13.31
CA ILE A 335 -14.02 11.68 12.34
C ILE A 335 -12.76 11.00 12.86
N ASN A 336 -12.19 10.15 12.02
CA ASN A 336 -10.99 9.39 12.29
C ASN A 336 -9.92 9.80 11.27
N VAL A 337 -8.72 10.08 11.74
CA VAL A 337 -7.60 10.52 10.90
C VAL A 337 -6.37 9.72 11.27
N TYR A 338 -5.86 8.97 10.29
CA TYR A 338 -4.67 8.12 10.46
C TYR A 338 -3.71 8.30 9.28
N PRO A 339 -2.39 8.24 9.51
CA PRO A 339 -1.43 8.11 8.41
C PRO A 339 -1.77 6.89 7.56
N SER A 340 -1.90 7.06 6.25
CA SER A 340 -2.22 5.94 5.34
C SER A 340 -0.98 5.19 4.85
N ASP A 341 0.22 5.61 5.28
CA ASP A 341 1.52 5.12 4.80
C ASP A 341 1.66 5.22 3.27
N ALA A 342 1.22 6.34 2.73
CA ALA A 342 1.34 6.68 1.32
C ALA A 342 1.98 8.04 1.12
N VAL A 343 2.78 8.18 0.05
CA VAL A 343 3.40 9.43 -0.37
C VAL A 343 2.82 9.90 -1.70
N ARG A 344 2.58 11.20 -1.81
CA ARG A 344 2.26 11.87 -3.06
C ARG A 344 3.47 12.63 -3.58
N TYR A 345 3.70 12.49 -4.86
CA TYR A 345 4.91 13.02 -5.48
C TYR A 345 4.68 13.44 -6.94
N ILE A 346 5.62 14.20 -7.45
CA ILE A 346 5.81 14.40 -8.89
C ILE A 346 6.99 13.51 -9.28
N SER A 347 6.82 12.68 -10.29
CA SER A 347 7.89 11.87 -10.87
C SER A 347 8.40 12.55 -12.13
N VAL A 348 9.72 12.55 -12.32
CA VAL A 348 10.38 13.03 -13.55
C VAL A 348 11.13 11.88 -14.22
N ASN A 349 11.08 11.86 -15.55
CA ASN A 349 11.77 10.86 -16.37
C ASN A 349 13.22 11.28 -16.60
N LEU A 350 14.17 10.57 -16.00
CA LEU A 350 15.59 10.91 -16.05
C LEU A 350 16.23 10.64 -17.42
N ALA A 351 15.51 10.00 -18.33
CA ALA A 351 15.95 9.75 -19.69
C ALA A 351 15.52 10.85 -20.68
N VAL A 352 14.73 11.84 -20.23
CA VAL A 352 14.20 12.93 -21.05
C VAL A 352 14.77 14.27 -20.59
N ALA A 353 15.34 15.04 -21.55
CA ALA A 353 15.74 16.43 -21.31
C ALA A 353 14.51 17.30 -20.98
N PRO A 354 14.62 18.26 -20.04
CA PRO A 354 15.81 18.66 -19.32
C PRO A 354 16.07 17.86 -18.03
N PHE A 355 15.28 16.82 -17.73
CA PHE A 355 15.33 16.09 -16.47
C PHE A 355 16.44 15.03 -16.38
N ASP A 356 17.26 14.87 -17.44
CA ASP A 356 18.53 14.15 -17.40
C ASP A 356 19.64 14.92 -16.67
N ASP A 357 19.37 16.18 -16.26
CA ASP A 357 20.24 17.01 -15.44
C ASP A 357 19.74 17.10 -14.00
N VAL A 358 20.58 16.72 -13.03
CA VAL A 358 20.22 16.69 -11.60
C VAL A 358 19.92 18.09 -11.04
N HIS A 359 20.56 19.14 -11.55
CA HIS A 359 20.35 20.50 -11.10
C HIS A 359 18.93 21.01 -11.47
N VAL A 360 18.40 20.58 -12.62
CA VAL A 360 17.00 20.86 -12.98
C VAL A 360 16.06 20.18 -11.98
N ARG A 361 16.31 18.90 -11.64
CA ARG A 361 15.47 18.17 -10.69
C ARG A 361 15.52 18.75 -9.27
N LYS A 362 16.70 19.18 -8.82
CA LYS A 362 16.86 19.91 -7.55
C LYS A 362 16.15 21.26 -7.56
N ALA A 363 16.22 21.98 -8.69
CA ALA A 363 15.50 23.23 -8.85
C ALA A 363 13.98 23.07 -8.69
N LEU A 364 13.39 21.98 -9.22
CA LEU A 364 11.97 21.68 -9.00
C LEU A 364 11.64 21.45 -7.52
N ASN A 365 12.47 20.69 -6.80
CA ASN A 365 12.29 20.45 -5.37
C ASN A 365 12.32 21.76 -4.56
N TRP A 366 13.28 22.64 -4.83
CA TRP A 366 13.36 23.96 -4.18
C TRP A 366 12.18 24.88 -4.54
N ALA A 367 11.66 24.81 -5.78
CA ALA A 367 10.57 25.66 -6.24
C ALA A 367 9.20 25.24 -5.73
N MET A 368 9.04 24.01 -5.25
CA MET A 368 7.76 23.38 -4.96
C MET A 368 6.98 24.07 -3.84
N ASP A 369 5.77 24.54 -4.11
CA ASP A 369 4.78 24.98 -3.11
C ASP A 369 4.02 23.76 -2.56
N LYS A 370 4.66 23.03 -1.64
CA LYS A 370 4.09 21.81 -1.02
C LYS A 370 2.84 22.15 -0.19
N ASP A 371 2.81 23.29 0.51
CA ASP A 371 1.62 23.70 1.25
C ASP A 371 0.46 24.03 0.33
N GLY A 372 0.69 24.74 -0.78
CA GLY A 372 -0.33 24.99 -1.80
C GLY A 372 -0.93 23.70 -2.37
N MET A 373 -0.09 22.69 -2.64
CA MET A 373 -0.54 21.35 -3.06
C MET A 373 -1.41 20.68 -2.00
N ARG A 374 -1.02 20.75 -0.72
CA ARG A 374 -1.77 20.20 0.42
C ARG A 374 -3.10 20.93 0.63
N GLN A 375 -3.11 22.27 0.51
CA GLN A 375 -4.34 23.06 0.67
C GLN A 375 -5.40 22.71 -0.39
N LEU A 376 -4.99 22.45 -1.64
CA LEU A 376 -5.89 22.00 -2.70
C LEU A 376 -6.53 20.63 -2.41
N ARG A 377 -5.92 19.83 -1.54
CA ARG A 377 -6.43 18.51 -1.12
C ARG A 377 -7.31 18.56 0.13
N GLY A 378 -7.43 19.68 0.81
CA GLY A 378 -8.24 19.84 2.02
C GLY A 378 -7.46 20.32 3.25
N GLY A 379 -6.17 20.62 3.09
CA GLY A 379 -5.33 21.21 4.13
C GLY A 379 -4.67 20.18 5.05
N PRO A 380 -4.23 20.59 6.26
CA PRO A 380 -3.38 19.76 7.14
C PRO A 380 -3.99 18.43 7.59
N THR A 381 -5.31 18.31 7.61
CA THR A 381 -5.99 17.06 7.99
C THR A 381 -5.74 15.93 6.98
N THR A 382 -5.52 16.27 5.70
CA THR A 382 -5.37 15.28 4.63
C THR A 382 -3.93 14.77 4.48
N GLY A 383 -3.00 15.27 5.29
CA GLY A 383 -1.63 14.76 5.30
C GLY A 383 -0.60 15.73 5.84
N GLU A 384 0.60 15.22 6.03
CA GLU A 384 1.78 15.96 6.43
C GLU A 384 2.67 16.30 5.23
N ILE A 385 3.43 17.38 5.32
CA ILE A 385 4.38 17.73 4.25
C ILE A 385 5.47 16.65 4.19
N ALA A 386 5.67 16.06 3.02
CA ALA A 386 6.71 15.10 2.80
C ALA A 386 8.06 15.79 2.57
N GLY A 387 9.04 15.47 3.41
CA GLY A 387 10.44 15.92 3.29
C GLY A 387 11.30 14.97 2.46
N HIS A 388 10.89 13.71 2.36
CA HIS A 388 11.59 12.61 1.72
C HIS A 388 10.61 11.62 1.08
N ILE A 389 11.09 10.48 0.60
CA ILE A 389 10.32 9.57 -0.26
C ILE A 389 9.60 8.48 0.54
N TRP A 390 10.33 7.72 1.39
CA TRP A 390 9.70 6.66 2.19
C TRP A 390 8.81 7.26 3.27
N VAL A 391 7.69 6.63 3.56
CA VAL A 391 6.89 7.02 4.72
C VAL A 391 7.61 6.64 6.00
N ASN A 392 7.53 7.49 7.03
CA ASN A 392 8.31 7.39 8.26
C ASN A 392 8.22 6.01 8.94
N SER A 393 7.06 5.35 8.88
CA SER A 393 6.84 4.02 9.47
C SER A 393 7.72 2.92 8.88
N LEU A 394 8.16 3.03 7.62
CA LEU A 394 9.01 2.05 6.94
C LEU A 394 10.49 2.18 7.28
N GLU A 395 10.87 3.28 7.89
CA GLU A 395 12.22 3.61 8.32
C GLU A 395 12.35 3.79 9.84
N ASN A 396 11.31 3.35 10.58
CA ASN A 396 11.24 3.49 12.04
C ASN A 396 11.53 4.93 12.52
N ASP A 397 10.93 5.93 11.84
CA ASP A 397 11.02 7.37 12.11
C ASP A 397 12.43 7.96 12.03
N LEU A 398 13.39 7.27 11.41
CA LEU A 398 14.79 7.75 11.32
C LEU A 398 14.91 9.06 10.54
N LEU A 399 13.99 9.36 9.63
CA LEU A 399 14.01 10.56 8.78
C LEU A 399 12.87 11.53 9.07
N VAL A 400 12.14 11.41 10.19
CA VAL A 400 10.97 12.24 10.51
C VAL A 400 11.23 13.74 10.45
N ASP A 401 12.43 14.18 10.79
CA ASP A 401 12.87 15.60 10.74
C ASP A 401 13.70 15.93 9.50
N TYR A 402 13.85 14.98 8.56
CA TYR A 402 14.71 15.17 7.39
C TYR A 402 13.93 15.76 6.22
N ASP A 403 14.31 16.96 5.77
CA ASP A 403 13.85 17.58 4.52
C ASP A 403 15.01 18.40 3.92
N PRO A 404 15.76 17.86 2.94
CA PRO A 404 16.88 18.58 2.33
C PRO A 404 16.45 19.81 1.53
N TYR A 405 15.15 19.93 1.22
CA TYR A 405 14.55 21.06 0.49
C TYR A 405 13.58 21.87 1.36
N ALA A 406 13.76 21.84 2.67
CA ALA A 406 12.92 22.60 3.60
C ALA A 406 12.91 24.10 3.29
N THR A 407 11.71 24.66 3.23
CA THR A 407 11.49 26.10 2.97
C THR A 407 10.49 26.67 3.98
N PRO A 408 10.54 27.99 4.24
CA PRO A 408 9.57 28.61 5.12
C PRO A 408 8.13 28.33 4.67
N ASP A 409 7.30 27.85 5.60
CA ASP A 409 5.89 27.52 5.37
C ASP A 409 5.67 26.49 4.23
N SER A 410 6.70 25.75 3.83
CA SER A 410 6.69 24.75 2.73
C SER A 410 6.17 25.30 1.40
N LYS A 411 6.45 26.61 1.10
CA LYS A 411 5.97 27.32 -0.08
C LYS A 411 6.96 27.44 -1.23
N GLY A 412 8.06 26.74 -1.12
CA GLY A 412 9.15 26.81 -2.08
C GLY A 412 10.09 28.01 -1.84
N ASP A 413 11.27 27.93 -2.42
CA ASP A 413 12.29 28.98 -2.43
C ASP A 413 12.82 29.16 -3.86
N MET A 414 12.21 30.09 -4.58
CA MET A 414 12.57 30.37 -5.96
C MET A 414 14.00 30.89 -6.13
N ALA A 415 14.58 31.52 -5.10
CA ALA A 415 15.98 31.98 -5.16
C ALA A 415 16.94 30.78 -5.17
N LYS A 416 16.74 29.81 -4.26
CA LYS A 416 17.51 28.56 -4.25
C LYS A 416 17.26 27.71 -5.51
N ALA A 417 16.01 27.66 -5.98
CA ALA A 417 15.68 26.97 -7.21
C ALA A 417 16.45 27.52 -8.41
N LYS A 418 16.59 28.84 -8.51
CA LYS A 418 17.39 29.50 -9.55
C LYS A 418 18.90 29.30 -9.36
N GLU A 419 19.38 29.23 -8.12
CA GLU A 419 20.79 28.90 -7.85
C GLU A 419 21.14 27.48 -8.34
N GLU A 420 20.23 26.52 -8.21
CA GLU A 420 20.39 25.18 -8.77
C GLU A 420 20.30 25.19 -10.30
N MET A 421 19.27 25.83 -10.86
CA MET A 421 19.12 25.92 -12.32
C MET A 421 20.35 26.52 -12.99
N ALA A 422 20.98 27.54 -12.39
CA ALA A 422 22.19 28.18 -12.92
C ALA A 422 23.41 27.24 -13.03
N GLN A 423 23.35 26.06 -12.41
CA GLN A 423 24.36 25.01 -12.52
C GLN A 423 24.04 23.99 -13.62
N SER A 424 22.82 24.06 -14.17
CA SER A 424 22.38 23.15 -15.23
C SER A 424 23.04 23.45 -16.56
N LYS A 425 23.28 22.40 -17.35
CA LYS A 425 23.72 22.52 -18.75
C LYS A 425 22.70 23.19 -19.67
N TYR A 426 21.45 23.34 -19.18
CA TYR A 426 20.32 23.95 -19.90
C TYR A 426 20.10 25.43 -19.59
N ASP A 427 20.93 26.02 -18.73
CA ASP A 427 21.02 27.45 -18.46
C ASP A 427 22.42 27.94 -18.89
N SER A 428 22.54 28.34 -20.14
CA SER A 428 23.84 28.70 -20.73
C SER A 428 24.37 30.03 -20.25
N ASN A 429 23.48 30.92 -19.79
CA ASN A 429 23.84 32.25 -19.32
C ASN A 429 23.93 32.34 -17.79
N GLN A 430 23.57 31.26 -17.06
CA GLN A 430 23.63 31.11 -15.60
C GLN A 430 22.78 32.14 -14.83
N ASP A 431 21.61 32.52 -15.37
CA ASP A 431 20.70 33.46 -14.72
C ASP A 431 19.60 32.77 -13.87
N GLY A 432 19.63 31.44 -13.80
CA GLY A 432 18.70 30.60 -13.04
C GLY A 432 17.42 30.29 -13.83
N VAL A 433 17.47 30.42 -15.15
CA VAL A 433 16.34 30.14 -16.05
C VAL A 433 16.82 29.30 -17.22
N CYS A 434 16.14 28.20 -17.49
CA CYS A 434 16.45 27.39 -18.69
C CYS A 434 16.30 28.23 -19.95
N ASP A 435 17.33 28.28 -20.80
CA ASP A 435 17.34 28.97 -22.07
C ASP A 435 17.46 28.01 -23.29
N ASP A 436 17.42 26.69 -23.02
CA ASP A 436 17.42 25.66 -24.06
C ASP A 436 15.98 25.31 -24.47
N PRO A 437 15.69 25.19 -25.80
CA PRO A 437 14.37 24.81 -26.30
C PRO A 437 13.80 23.49 -25.76
N VAL A 438 14.60 22.60 -25.16
CA VAL A 438 14.11 21.36 -24.55
C VAL A 438 13.24 21.59 -23.32
N CYS A 439 13.30 22.79 -22.73
CA CYS A 439 12.46 23.20 -21.60
C CYS A 439 11.07 23.70 -22.03
N ASP A 440 10.83 23.89 -23.37
CA ASP A 440 9.56 24.39 -23.87
C ASP A 440 8.58 23.25 -24.14
N GLY A 441 7.41 23.29 -23.50
CA GLY A 441 6.31 22.36 -23.76
C GLY A 441 6.63 20.92 -23.38
N VAL A 442 7.33 20.68 -22.24
CA VAL A 442 7.63 19.33 -21.77
C VAL A 442 6.33 18.55 -21.53
N LEU A 443 6.27 17.32 -22.04
CA LEU A 443 5.07 16.49 -21.93
C LEU A 443 4.83 16.06 -20.48
N ALA A 444 3.68 16.46 -19.91
CA ALA A 444 3.27 16.14 -18.56
C ALA A 444 1.91 15.44 -18.54
N PHE A 445 1.78 14.39 -17.70
CA PHE A 445 0.52 13.70 -17.46
C PHE A 445 -0.02 14.00 -16.07
N THR A 446 -1.34 14.22 -15.97
CA THR A 446 -2.06 14.37 -14.69
C THR A 446 -3.40 13.64 -14.73
N ASP A 447 -3.94 13.31 -13.57
CA ASP A 447 -5.31 12.79 -13.42
C ASP A 447 -6.31 13.93 -13.72
N ASN A 448 -7.44 13.61 -14.36
CA ASN A 448 -8.50 14.57 -14.69
C ASN A 448 -9.51 14.79 -13.55
N ALA A 449 -9.40 14.04 -12.45
CA ALA A 449 -10.22 14.22 -11.27
C ALA A 449 -9.68 15.34 -10.37
N ASP A 450 -10.57 16.06 -9.66
CA ASP A 450 -10.14 17.00 -8.61
C ASP A 450 -9.38 16.26 -7.49
N PRO A 451 -8.31 16.86 -6.92
CA PRO A 451 -7.78 18.22 -7.15
C PRO A 451 -6.66 18.32 -8.22
N TYR A 452 -6.33 17.25 -8.94
CA TYR A 452 -5.12 17.17 -9.76
C TYR A 452 -5.01 18.21 -10.88
N PRO A 453 -6.10 18.58 -11.63
CA PRO A 453 -6.02 19.68 -12.59
C PRO A 453 -5.69 21.03 -11.94
N LYS A 454 -6.20 21.27 -10.72
CA LYS A 454 -5.91 22.48 -9.94
C LYS A 454 -4.45 22.49 -9.45
N GLN A 455 -3.93 21.32 -9.06
CA GLN A 455 -2.53 21.17 -8.68
C GLN A 455 -1.60 21.40 -9.87
N ALA A 456 -1.91 20.87 -11.05
CA ALA A 456 -1.16 21.13 -12.28
C ALA A 456 -1.18 22.64 -12.65
N ALA A 457 -2.33 23.30 -12.48
CA ALA A 457 -2.48 24.74 -12.70
C ALA A 457 -1.69 25.59 -11.69
N LEU A 458 -1.51 25.13 -10.44
CA LEU A 458 -0.64 25.78 -9.45
C LEU A 458 0.84 25.69 -9.86
N LEU A 459 1.27 24.54 -10.39
CA LEU A 459 2.67 24.26 -10.71
C LEU A 459 3.15 24.99 -11.97
N GLY A 460 2.27 25.18 -12.97
CA GLY A 460 2.63 25.80 -14.24
C GLY A 460 3.40 27.12 -14.08
N PRO A 461 2.83 28.15 -13.42
CA PRO A 461 3.50 29.43 -13.20
C PRO A 461 4.77 29.34 -12.32
N ILE A 462 4.90 28.31 -11.49
CA ILE A 462 6.09 28.08 -10.67
C ILE A 462 7.24 27.61 -11.57
N PHE A 463 7.00 26.62 -12.43
CA PHE A 463 8.02 26.07 -13.33
C PHE A 463 8.39 27.05 -14.45
N GLU A 464 7.44 27.88 -14.92
CA GLU A 464 7.72 28.97 -15.88
C GLU A 464 8.78 29.96 -15.37
N GLN A 465 8.87 30.20 -14.05
CA GLN A 465 9.91 31.05 -13.48
C GLN A 465 11.31 30.44 -13.57
N LEU A 466 11.40 29.13 -13.82
CA LEU A 466 12.64 28.41 -14.11
C LEU A 466 12.86 28.19 -15.62
N GLY A 467 12.02 28.77 -16.48
CA GLY A 467 12.07 28.59 -17.93
C GLY A 467 11.51 27.26 -18.43
N ILE A 468 10.76 26.53 -17.60
CA ILE A 468 10.16 25.25 -17.97
C ILE A 468 8.67 25.44 -18.21
N THR A 469 8.20 25.21 -19.45
CA THR A 469 6.77 25.20 -19.76
C THR A 469 6.29 23.76 -19.96
N MET A 470 5.06 23.47 -19.54
CA MET A 470 4.48 22.12 -19.59
C MET A 470 3.35 22.02 -20.63
N ASP A 471 3.36 20.95 -21.42
CA ASP A 471 2.20 20.50 -22.21
C ASP A 471 1.43 19.44 -21.38
N VAL A 472 0.50 19.91 -20.55
CA VAL A 472 -0.23 19.05 -19.61
C VAL A 472 -1.37 18.31 -20.32
N LYS A 473 -1.42 16.99 -20.16
CA LYS A 473 -2.52 16.11 -20.59
C LYS A 473 -3.26 15.59 -19.37
N GLU A 474 -4.50 16.00 -19.23
CA GLU A 474 -5.42 15.50 -18.21
C GLU A 474 -6.03 14.18 -18.71
N LEU A 475 -5.83 13.09 -17.99
CA LEU A 475 -6.24 11.75 -18.36
C LEU A 475 -7.07 11.13 -17.24
N GLU A 476 -7.91 10.16 -17.57
CA GLU A 476 -8.51 9.30 -16.55
C GLU A 476 -7.40 8.56 -15.80
N ARG A 477 -7.59 8.33 -14.48
CA ARG A 477 -6.56 7.85 -13.54
C ARG A 477 -5.80 6.62 -14.04
N THR A 478 -6.50 5.57 -14.43
CA THR A 478 -5.86 4.33 -14.92
C THR A 478 -5.05 4.58 -16.20
N THR A 479 -5.59 5.41 -17.08
CA THR A 479 -4.91 5.81 -18.31
C THR A 479 -3.65 6.64 -18.00
N MET A 480 -3.73 7.55 -17.04
CA MET A 480 -2.58 8.34 -16.58
C MET A 480 -1.46 7.44 -16.04
N TYR A 481 -1.79 6.52 -15.13
CA TYR A 481 -0.80 5.57 -14.61
C TYR A 481 -0.18 4.70 -15.71
N ASN A 482 -0.98 4.16 -16.63
CA ASN A 482 -0.47 3.38 -17.76
C ASN A 482 0.46 4.19 -18.66
N LYS A 483 0.15 5.48 -18.88
CA LYS A 483 1.01 6.37 -19.69
C LYS A 483 2.29 6.77 -18.97
N CYS A 484 2.24 6.98 -17.65
CA CYS A 484 3.42 7.25 -16.83
C CYS A 484 4.34 6.02 -16.74
N ASN A 485 3.76 4.83 -16.70
CA ASN A 485 4.54 3.58 -16.65
C ASN A 485 5.20 3.24 -17.99
N ASP A 486 4.52 3.51 -19.10
CA ASP A 486 4.97 3.14 -20.43
C ASP A 486 6.20 3.97 -20.87
N ALA A 487 7.38 3.35 -20.84
CA ALA A 487 8.65 3.97 -21.24
C ALA A 487 8.66 4.49 -22.68
N GLU A 488 7.82 3.97 -23.57
CA GLU A 488 7.76 4.39 -24.98
C GLU A 488 6.97 5.71 -25.16
N THR A 489 6.30 6.21 -24.12
CA THR A 489 5.58 7.50 -24.18
C THR A 489 6.50 8.71 -24.19
N HIS A 490 7.73 8.56 -23.71
CA HIS A 490 8.72 9.64 -23.57
C HIS A 490 8.16 10.87 -22.83
N HIS A 491 7.25 10.64 -21.85
CA HIS A 491 6.79 11.72 -20.98
C HIS A 491 7.96 12.27 -20.17
N ALA A 492 7.87 13.54 -19.83
CA ALA A 492 8.89 14.19 -19.03
C ALA A 492 8.52 14.21 -17.54
N ILE A 493 7.23 14.40 -17.25
CA ILE A 493 6.69 14.57 -15.89
C ILE A 493 5.38 13.79 -15.72
N CYS A 494 5.24 13.12 -14.58
CA CYS A 494 3.96 12.67 -14.03
C CYS A 494 3.63 13.48 -12.79
N LEU A 495 2.51 14.21 -12.82
CA LEU A 495 2.16 15.21 -11.80
C LEU A 495 1.30 14.67 -10.65
N ALA A 496 0.66 13.53 -10.85
CA ALA A 496 -0.40 13.03 -9.96
C ALA A 496 -0.17 11.65 -9.35
N PRO A 497 1.03 11.03 -9.41
CA PRO A 497 1.21 9.73 -8.80
C PRO A 497 1.15 9.78 -7.27
N ALA A 498 0.78 8.64 -6.70
CA ALA A 498 0.90 8.33 -5.29
C ALA A 498 1.38 6.90 -5.16
N TRP A 499 2.02 6.60 -4.05
CA TRP A 499 2.43 5.24 -3.71
C TRP A 499 2.20 4.97 -2.23
N GLY A 500 1.51 3.87 -1.93
CA GLY A 500 1.40 3.31 -0.58
C GLY A 500 2.26 2.06 -0.45
N LYS A 501 2.58 1.68 0.77
CA LYS A 501 3.28 0.41 1.00
C LYS A 501 2.42 -0.78 0.59
N ASP A 502 3.03 -1.83 0.08
CA ASP A 502 2.37 -3.11 -0.16
C ASP A 502 2.34 -3.98 1.11
N TYR A 503 3.36 -3.81 1.95
CA TYR A 503 3.48 -4.31 3.31
C TYR A 503 4.51 -3.47 4.07
N ALA A 504 4.62 -3.67 5.39
CA ALA A 504 5.42 -2.80 6.25
C ALA A 504 6.94 -3.07 6.15
N ASP A 505 7.52 -2.86 4.97
CA ASP A 505 8.96 -2.93 4.71
C ASP A 505 9.35 -1.96 3.58
N GLY A 506 10.52 -1.34 3.70
CA GLY A 506 11.04 -0.37 2.72
C GLY A 506 11.28 -0.94 1.31
N VAL A 507 11.39 -2.27 1.18
CA VAL A 507 11.50 -2.94 -0.14
C VAL A 507 10.31 -2.63 -1.04
N THR A 508 9.12 -2.39 -0.46
CA THR A 508 7.89 -2.08 -1.22
C THR A 508 7.92 -0.74 -1.93
N PHE A 509 8.87 0.12 -1.57
CA PHE A 509 9.23 1.34 -2.30
C PHE A 509 10.45 1.09 -3.18
N GLY A 510 11.49 0.49 -2.63
CA GLY A 510 12.78 0.32 -3.31
C GLY A 510 12.67 -0.45 -4.60
N GLU A 511 12.15 -1.67 -4.54
CA GLU A 511 12.13 -2.62 -5.66
C GLU A 511 11.25 -2.15 -6.83
N PRO A 512 9.95 -1.84 -6.65
CA PRO A 512 9.07 -1.50 -7.77
C PRO A 512 9.31 -0.11 -8.35
N LEU A 513 9.85 0.84 -7.57
CA LEU A 513 9.87 2.25 -7.94
C LEU A 513 11.23 2.75 -8.43
N PHE A 514 12.33 2.12 -7.99
CA PHE A 514 13.66 2.66 -8.19
C PHE A 514 14.67 1.67 -8.78
N THR A 515 14.28 0.39 -8.98
CA THR A 515 15.17 -0.58 -9.66
C THR A 515 14.82 -0.75 -11.13
N SER A 516 15.79 -1.27 -11.89
CA SER A 516 15.58 -1.67 -13.29
C SER A 516 14.51 -2.76 -13.44
N ALA A 517 14.33 -3.63 -12.44
CA ALA A 517 13.29 -4.66 -12.40
C ALA A 517 11.87 -4.07 -12.31
N GLY A 518 11.70 -2.92 -11.64
CA GLY A 518 10.44 -2.19 -11.55
C GLY A 518 10.09 -1.35 -12.79
N ALA A 519 10.95 -1.30 -13.80
CA ALA A 519 10.67 -0.53 -15.00
C ALA A 519 9.75 -1.28 -15.99
N TRP A 520 9.15 -0.52 -16.91
CA TRP A 520 8.29 -1.06 -17.97
C TRP A 520 8.88 -2.31 -18.66
N PRO A 521 8.12 -3.37 -18.92
CA PRO A 521 6.66 -3.53 -18.69
C PRO A 521 6.28 -4.11 -17.31
N SER A 522 7.21 -4.15 -16.36
CA SER A 522 7.02 -4.81 -15.06
C SER A 522 6.10 -4.02 -14.14
N CYS A 523 6.55 -2.84 -13.63
CA CYS A 523 5.77 -1.99 -12.75
C CYS A 523 6.08 -0.50 -12.96
N CYS A 524 6.49 0.20 -12.00
CA CYS A 524 6.09 1.53 -11.57
C CYS A 524 7.27 2.50 -11.47
N ASN A 525 8.44 2.13 -12.00
CA ASN A 525 9.62 3.00 -12.08
C ASN A 525 9.48 4.03 -13.22
N TYR A 526 8.64 5.06 -13.00
CA TYR A 526 8.36 6.11 -13.98
C TYR A 526 9.57 6.97 -14.30
N SER A 527 10.56 6.98 -13.43
CA SER A 527 11.81 7.75 -13.58
C SER A 527 12.88 7.00 -14.39
N LEU A 528 12.66 5.72 -14.70
CA LEU A 528 13.52 4.84 -15.48
C LEU A 528 14.93 4.61 -14.88
N LEU A 529 15.04 4.65 -13.52
CA LEU A 529 16.31 4.34 -12.85
C LEU A 529 16.79 2.93 -13.19
N GLY A 530 18.11 2.75 -13.26
CA GLY A 530 18.75 1.45 -13.43
C GLY A 530 18.70 0.89 -14.85
N LEU A 531 17.99 1.53 -15.81
CA LEU A 531 17.92 1.00 -17.18
C LEU A 531 19.28 0.97 -17.86
N SER A 532 19.58 -0.17 -18.47
CA SER A 532 20.78 -0.35 -19.29
C SER A 532 20.70 0.42 -20.62
N ALA A 533 21.85 0.64 -21.26
CA ALA A 533 21.92 1.28 -22.57
C ALA A 533 21.08 0.56 -23.64
N ASP A 534 21.00 -0.77 -23.58
CA ASP A 534 20.21 -1.56 -24.52
C ASP A 534 18.70 -1.39 -24.28
N GLN A 535 18.26 -1.31 -23.01
CA GLN A 535 16.86 -1.04 -22.65
C GLN A 535 16.45 0.37 -23.07
N LEU A 536 17.27 1.40 -22.74
CA LEU A 536 17.04 2.78 -23.17
C LEU A 536 16.92 2.89 -24.68
N LYS A 537 17.83 2.26 -25.42
CA LYS A 537 17.79 2.22 -26.89
C LYS A 537 16.56 1.49 -27.42
N LYS A 538 16.16 0.38 -26.79
CA LYS A 538 14.95 -0.38 -27.16
C LYS A 538 13.70 0.50 -27.08
N TYR A 539 13.60 1.35 -26.05
CA TYR A 539 12.50 2.29 -25.85
C TYR A 539 12.67 3.62 -26.63
N GLY A 540 13.72 3.76 -27.44
CA GLY A 540 13.90 4.91 -28.33
C GLY A 540 14.60 6.13 -27.69
N TYR A 541 15.20 5.99 -26.51
CA TYR A 541 15.98 7.06 -25.87
C TYR A 541 17.36 7.21 -26.52
N SER A 542 17.85 8.45 -26.58
CA SER A 542 19.17 8.77 -27.13
C SER A 542 20.30 8.72 -26.10
N ILE A 543 19.98 8.83 -24.81
CA ILE A 543 20.94 8.68 -23.72
C ILE A 543 21.32 7.21 -23.53
N THR A 544 22.50 6.97 -22.99
CA THR A 544 23.06 5.61 -22.81
C THR A 544 23.16 5.18 -21.36
N SER A 545 22.79 6.04 -20.41
CA SER A 545 22.82 5.74 -18.99
C SER A 545 21.85 6.63 -18.23
N VAL A 546 21.28 6.09 -17.18
CA VAL A 546 20.54 6.77 -16.10
C VAL A 546 21.15 6.33 -14.77
N PRO A 547 20.98 7.08 -13.67
CA PRO A 547 21.40 6.63 -12.34
C PRO A 547 20.77 5.28 -11.98
N SER A 548 21.48 4.47 -11.17
CA SER A 548 20.97 3.22 -10.61
C SER A 548 21.20 3.17 -9.11
N VAL A 549 20.24 2.59 -8.41
CA VAL A 549 20.32 2.22 -6.98
C VAL A 549 20.05 0.71 -6.78
N ASP A 550 20.02 -0.07 -7.85
CA ASP A 550 19.70 -1.51 -7.84
C ASP A 550 20.53 -2.27 -6.80
N ASP A 551 21.87 -2.10 -6.82
CA ASP A 551 22.76 -2.80 -5.88
C ASP A 551 22.47 -2.43 -4.42
N ALA A 552 22.14 -1.16 -4.14
CA ALA A 552 21.82 -0.69 -2.80
C ALA A 552 20.48 -1.27 -2.33
N VAL A 553 19.45 -1.24 -3.18
CA VAL A 553 18.13 -1.83 -2.90
C VAL A 553 18.25 -3.33 -2.62
N HIS A 554 18.98 -4.07 -3.46
CA HIS A 554 19.19 -5.51 -3.26
C HIS A 554 19.96 -5.80 -1.96
N ALA A 555 20.95 -4.96 -1.59
CA ALA A 555 21.66 -5.11 -0.33
C ALA A 555 20.74 -4.90 0.89
N CYS A 556 19.85 -3.90 0.84
CA CYS A 556 18.85 -3.69 1.90
C CYS A 556 17.84 -4.82 1.97
N SER A 557 17.38 -5.33 0.82
CA SER A 557 16.47 -6.48 0.75
C SER A 557 17.05 -7.74 1.38
N ALA A 558 18.37 -7.95 1.25
CA ALA A 558 19.09 -9.07 1.85
C ALA A 558 19.40 -8.87 3.36
N THR A 559 19.26 -7.63 3.87
CA THR A 559 19.53 -7.35 5.29
C THR A 559 18.39 -7.92 6.15
N PRO A 560 18.68 -8.70 7.21
CA PRO A 560 17.67 -9.20 8.13
C PRO A 560 16.83 -8.07 8.75
N ALA A 561 15.58 -8.39 9.12
CA ALA A 561 14.68 -7.45 9.79
C ALA A 561 15.33 -6.86 11.06
N GLY A 562 15.07 -5.56 11.33
CA GLY A 562 15.58 -4.83 12.48
C GLY A 562 16.26 -3.51 12.12
N ASP A 563 16.90 -2.87 13.10
CA ASP A 563 17.42 -1.50 13.00
C ASP A 563 18.39 -1.30 11.81
N ALA A 564 19.24 -2.28 11.51
CA ALA A 564 20.16 -2.20 10.38
C ALA A 564 19.45 -2.12 9.03
N ARG A 565 18.29 -2.79 8.91
CA ARG A 565 17.45 -2.74 7.71
C ARG A 565 16.76 -1.39 7.57
N PHE A 566 16.19 -0.85 8.64
CA PHE A 566 15.62 0.50 8.65
C PHE A 566 16.66 1.56 8.28
N GLN A 567 17.85 1.48 8.86
CA GLN A 567 18.94 2.40 8.51
C GLN A 567 19.35 2.29 7.03
N CYS A 568 19.36 1.07 6.49
CA CYS A 568 19.68 0.85 5.08
C CYS A 568 18.68 1.55 4.15
N TRP A 569 17.37 1.45 4.43
CA TRP A 569 16.34 2.15 3.66
C TRP A 569 16.45 3.67 3.81
N ALA A 570 16.67 4.18 5.01
CA ALA A 570 16.89 5.60 5.27
C ALA A 570 18.12 6.16 4.51
N ASP A 571 19.18 5.37 4.36
CA ASP A 571 20.37 5.80 3.60
C ASP A 571 20.09 5.85 2.09
N ILE A 572 19.26 4.93 1.55
CA ILE A 572 18.81 4.97 0.14
C ILE A 572 17.91 6.19 -0.08
N ASP A 573 16.98 6.48 0.82
CA ASP A 573 16.09 7.63 0.70
C ASP A 573 16.92 8.93 0.62
N LYS A 574 17.90 9.11 1.50
CA LYS A 574 18.82 10.26 1.41
C LYS A 574 19.57 10.32 0.07
N GLN A 575 20.08 9.18 -0.41
CA GLN A 575 20.74 9.12 -1.72
C GLN A 575 19.79 9.54 -2.85
N LEU A 576 18.55 9.07 -2.81
CA LEU A 576 17.54 9.46 -3.79
C LEU A 576 17.19 10.94 -3.69
N MET A 577 17.06 11.50 -2.49
CA MET A 577 16.73 12.93 -2.32
C MET A 577 17.87 13.87 -2.66
N GLU A 578 19.12 13.49 -2.42
CA GLU A 578 20.26 14.41 -2.55
C GLU A 578 21.07 14.22 -3.84
N GLU A 579 21.19 12.98 -4.34
CA GLU A 579 22.09 12.64 -5.45
C GLU A 579 21.34 12.31 -6.74
N VAL A 580 20.28 11.50 -6.66
CA VAL A 580 19.51 11.02 -7.83
C VAL A 580 18.36 11.94 -8.19
N VAL A 581 17.59 12.35 -7.20
CA VAL A 581 16.44 13.27 -7.26
C VAL A 581 15.40 12.89 -8.33
N PRO A 582 14.84 11.66 -8.26
CA PRO A 582 13.87 11.20 -9.26
C PRO A 582 12.47 11.79 -9.06
N TRP A 583 12.18 12.24 -7.83
CA TRP A 583 10.88 12.71 -7.40
C TRP A 583 10.92 14.09 -6.73
N VAL A 584 9.75 14.73 -6.71
CA VAL A 584 9.44 15.85 -5.82
C VAL A 584 8.31 15.37 -4.89
N PRO A 585 8.65 14.76 -3.73
CA PRO A 585 7.63 14.39 -2.75
C PRO A 585 7.03 15.62 -2.11
N TYR A 586 5.70 15.63 -1.88
CA TYR A 586 5.06 16.82 -1.32
C TYR A 586 4.09 16.54 -0.17
N LEU A 587 3.57 15.32 -0.04
CA LEU A 587 2.60 14.99 1.00
C LEU A 587 2.72 13.52 1.40
N PHE A 588 2.80 13.25 2.70
CA PHE A 588 2.44 11.96 3.27
C PHE A 588 0.94 11.99 3.58
N ASP A 589 0.17 11.10 2.94
CA ASP A 589 -1.28 11.11 3.01
C ASP A 589 -1.81 10.62 4.37
N ASN A 590 -2.88 11.24 4.82
CA ASN A 590 -3.75 10.69 5.85
C ASN A 590 -5.01 10.09 5.22
N SER A 591 -5.48 8.97 5.74
CA SER A 591 -6.88 8.57 5.61
C SER A 591 -7.73 9.45 6.54
N VAL A 592 -8.82 9.96 6.00
CA VAL A 592 -9.80 10.74 6.76
C VAL A 592 -11.14 10.05 6.62
N ASP A 593 -11.58 9.41 7.68
CA ASP A 593 -12.80 8.61 7.69
C ASP A 593 -13.85 9.24 8.56
N ILE A 594 -15.09 9.26 8.11
CA ILE A 594 -16.26 9.57 8.93
C ILE A 594 -17.19 8.37 9.00
N ILE A 595 -17.78 8.17 10.16
CA ILE A 595 -18.65 7.05 10.47
C ILE A 595 -20.04 7.53 10.88
N SER A 596 -21.07 6.69 10.68
CA SER A 596 -22.43 6.95 11.10
C SER A 596 -22.62 6.83 12.63
N ASP A 597 -23.79 7.26 13.13
CA ASP A 597 -24.19 7.06 14.53
C ASP A 597 -24.35 5.58 14.91
N SER A 598 -24.51 4.70 13.91
CA SER A 598 -24.68 3.26 14.12
C SER A 598 -23.37 2.58 14.52
N ILE A 599 -22.22 3.15 14.19
CA ILE A 599 -20.91 2.55 14.49
C ILE A 599 -20.53 2.86 15.93
N VAL A 600 -20.35 1.81 16.71
CA VAL A 600 -20.00 1.89 18.15
C VAL A 600 -18.57 1.44 18.43
N ASN A 601 -17.90 0.84 17.46
CA ASN A 601 -16.47 0.55 17.47
C ASN A 601 -15.89 0.76 16.09
N TYR A 602 -14.71 1.36 16.01
CA TYR A 602 -13.95 1.62 14.81
C TYR A 602 -12.47 1.32 15.07
N SER A 603 -11.79 0.72 14.09
CA SER A 603 -10.34 0.57 14.06
C SER A 603 -9.82 0.88 12.66
N PHE A 604 -8.56 1.29 12.58
CA PHE A 604 -7.87 1.54 11.32
C PHE A 604 -6.87 0.41 11.06
N ASP A 605 -6.99 -0.27 9.92
CA ASP A 605 -5.99 -1.26 9.49
C ASP A 605 -4.80 -0.57 8.84
N GLN A 606 -3.71 -0.50 9.58
CA GLN A 606 -2.48 0.12 9.08
C GLN A 606 -1.89 -0.62 7.87
N PHE A 607 -2.11 -1.93 7.76
CA PHE A 607 -1.64 -2.70 6.59
C PHE A 607 -2.32 -2.23 5.30
N ALA A 608 -3.66 -2.21 5.29
CA ALA A 608 -4.43 -1.82 4.12
C ALA A 608 -4.54 -0.29 3.93
N GLY A 609 -4.23 0.49 4.98
CA GLY A 609 -4.42 1.95 4.98
C GLY A 609 -5.89 2.38 4.97
N LEU A 610 -6.77 1.58 5.57
CA LEU A 610 -8.23 1.72 5.57
C LEU A 610 -8.83 1.38 6.94
N ALA A 611 -10.14 1.64 7.10
CA ALA A 611 -10.89 1.11 8.23
C ALA A 611 -10.86 -0.43 8.26
N ALA A 612 -10.65 -1.01 9.43
CA ALA A 612 -10.69 -2.46 9.65
C ALA A 612 -12.15 -2.93 9.75
N PHE A 613 -12.70 -3.53 8.69
CA PHE A 613 -14.13 -3.85 8.62
C PHE A 613 -14.57 -4.89 9.65
N ASP A 614 -13.72 -5.84 9.98
CA ASP A 614 -13.94 -6.85 11.02
C ASP A 614 -13.97 -6.27 12.44
N HIS A 615 -13.40 -5.08 12.64
CA HIS A 615 -13.41 -4.35 13.91
C HIS A 615 -14.56 -3.35 14.02
N MET A 616 -15.30 -3.07 12.94
CA MET A 616 -16.42 -2.14 12.99
C MET A 616 -17.64 -2.82 13.62
N ALA A 617 -18.04 -2.38 14.80
CA ALA A 617 -19.23 -2.88 15.47
C ALA A 617 -20.42 -1.94 15.21
N VAL A 618 -21.58 -2.52 14.91
CA VAL A 618 -22.82 -1.81 14.64
C VAL A 618 -23.72 -1.86 15.87
N ALA A 619 -24.31 -0.72 16.25
CA ALA A 619 -25.27 -0.67 17.34
C ALA A 619 -26.45 -1.62 17.06
N SER A 620 -26.79 -2.47 18.03
CA SER A 620 -27.89 -3.46 17.95
C SER A 620 -29.26 -2.80 18.05
#